data_690bc21e47c222f87d5287ba3fa16922
#
_entry.id   690bc21e47c222f87d5287ba3fa16922
#
_cell.length_a   1.000
_cell.length_b   1.000
_cell.length_c   1.000
_cell.angle_alpha   90.00
_cell.angle_beta   90.00
_cell.angle_gamma   90.00
#
_symmetry.space_group_name_H-M   'P 1'
#
loop_
_entity.id
_entity.type
_entity.pdbx_description
1 polymer ?
#
loop_
_entity_poly.entity_id
_entity_poly.type
_entity_poly.pdbx_seq_one_letter_code
_entity_poly.pdbx_strand_id
1 'polypeptide(L)'
;MKYIITESKMENMIKDYILNDDNNVVDVEFGAQRVMLGSGPNEKGEKIVTQKVIMVTFDNVKNKKTSGELRESTRKIAKTLEGLFGIDFRSYGSEWALKFYQIKKEQL
;
A
#
# COMPACT_ATOMS: atom_id res chain seq x y z
N MET A 1 5.07 -30.07 -2.20
CA MET A 1 5.81 -29.18 -3.11
C MET A 1 5.61 -27.74 -2.69
N LYS A 2 6.71 -27.05 -2.51
CA LYS A 2 6.63 -25.63 -2.15
C LYS A 2 6.73 -24.78 -3.41
N TYR A 3 5.77 -23.91 -3.58
CA TYR A 3 5.84 -22.93 -4.65
C TYR A 3 6.54 -21.68 -4.13
N ILE A 4 7.58 -21.28 -4.80
CA ILE A 4 8.25 -20.03 -4.49
C ILE A 4 7.67 -19.00 -5.44
N ILE A 5 6.92 -18.06 -4.88
CA ILE A 5 6.39 -16.95 -5.65
C ILE A 5 7.43 -15.84 -5.63
N THR A 6 7.91 -15.46 -6.80
CA THR A 6 8.87 -14.37 -6.91
C THR A 6 8.19 -13.07 -6.48
N GLU A 7 8.98 -12.12 -6.02
CA GLU A 7 8.47 -10.82 -5.59
C GLU A 7 7.71 -10.12 -6.71
N SER A 8 8.24 -10.12 -7.92
CA SER A 8 7.58 -9.47 -9.05
C SER A 8 6.26 -10.14 -9.41
N LYS A 9 6.19 -11.46 -9.29
CA LYS A 9 4.94 -12.18 -9.55
C LYS A 9 3.88 -11.86 -8.50
N MET A 10 4.30 -11.77 -7.23
CA MET A 10 3.42 -11.39 -6.14
C MET A 10 2.90 -9.96 -6.34
N GLU A 11 3.77 -9.04 -6.73
CA GLU A 11 3.37 -7.66 -7.01
C GLU A 11 2.35 -7.60 -8.12
N ASN A 12 2.53 -8.36 -9.19
CA ASN A 12 1.57 -8.41 -10.29
C ASN A 12 0.21 -8.94 -9.83
N MET A 13 0.20 -9.95 -8.99
CA MET A 13 -1.03 -10.51 -8.45
C MET A 13 -1.76 -9.49 -7.57
N ILE A 14 -1.02 -8.78 -6.73
CA ILE A 14 -1.59 -7.74 -5.88
C ILE A 14 -2.15 -6.61 -6.73
N LYS A 15 -1.40 -6.16 -7.73
CA LYS A 15 -1.85 -5.10 -8.63
C LYS A 15 -3.13 -5.48 -9.36
N ASP A 16 -3.18 -6.68 -9.92
CA ASP A 16 -4.36 -7.16 -10.63
C ASP A 16 -5.56 -7.23 -9.69
N TYR A 17 -5.35 -7.71 -8.48
CA TYR A 17 -6.42 -7.80 -7.50
C TYR A 17 -7.00 -6.42 -7.18
N ILE A 18 -6.13 -5.46 -6.86
CA ILE A 18 -6.58 -4.12 -6.48
C ILE A 18 -7.31 -3.43 -7.63
N LEU A 19 -6.76 -3.51 -8.84
CA LEU A 19 -7.37 -2.88 -10.01
C LEU A 19 -8.73 -3.48 -10.37
N ASN A 20 -8.92 -4.76 -10.10
CA ASN A 20 -10.19 -5.42 -10.39
C ASN A 20 -11.22 -5.26 -9.27
N ASP A 21 -10.76 -5.07 -8.05
CA ASP A 21 -11.66 -4.99 -6.89
C ASP A 21 -12.34 -3.62 -6.75
N ASP A 22 -11.65 -2.56 -7.12
CA ASP A 22 -12.18 -1.20 -6.95
C ASP A 22 -12.05 -0.41 -8.25
N ASN A 23 -13.18 -0.07 -8.83
CA ASN A 23 -13.24 0.67 -10.10
C ASN A 23 -12.70 2.09 -9.97
N ASN A 24 -12.56 2.61 -8.76
CA ASN A 24 -12.01 3.95 -8.55
C ASN A 24 -10.49 3.97 -8.57
N VAL A 25 -9.86 2.82 -8.49
CA VAL A 25 -8.41 2.72 -8.56
C VAL A 25 -7.98 2.76 -10.02
N VAL A 26 -7.12 3.70 -10.34
CA VAL A 26 -6.62 3.87 -11.71
C VAL A 26 -5.18 3.43 -11.88
N ASP A 27 -4.45 3.32 -10.78
CA ASP A 27 -3.06 2.89 -10.85
C ASP A 27 -2.61 2.29 -9.54
N VAL A 28 -1.70 1.33 -9.63
CA VAL A 28 -1.06 0.70 -8.48
C VAL A 28 0.42 0.62 -8.78
N GLU A 29 1.23 1.25 -7.95
CA GLU A 29 2.68 1.23 -8.11
C GLU A 29 3.33 0.67 -6.87
N PHE A 30 4.49 0.07 -7.06
CA PHE A 30 5.28 -0.49 -5.97
C PHE A 30 6.57 0.30 -5.83
N GLY A 31 6.93 0.56 -4.58
CA GLY A 31 8.15 1.30 -4.28
C GLY A 31 8.73 0.84 -2.97
N ALA A 32 9.68 1.60 -2.47
CA ALA A 32 10.32 1.32 -1.20
C ALA A 32 10.60 2.63 -0.49
N GLN A 33 10.58 2.58 0.84
CA GLN A 33 10.94 3.72 1.65
C GLN A 33 11.78 3.25 2.83
N ARG A 34 12.61 4.13 3.33
CA ARG A 34 13.37 3.87 4.54
C ARG A 34 12.57 4.36 5.73
N VAL A 35 12.45 3.50 6.72
CA VAL A 35 11.75 3.84 7.96
C VAL A 35 12.73 3.69 9.09
N MET A 36 12.84 4.72 9.91
CA MET A 36 13.68 4.68 11.08
C MET A 36 12.86 4.17 12.26
N LEU A 37 13.34 3.10 12.86
CA LEU A 37 12.74 2.54 14.05
C LEU A 37 13.63 2.88 15.23
N GLY A 38 13.09 3.62 16.20
CA GLY A 38 13.85 4.01 17.35
C GLY A 38 13.19 5.18 18.05
N SER A 39 13.49 5.37 19.30
CA SER A 39 12.76 6.31 20.13
C SER A 39 13.53 7.56 20.50
N GLY A 40 14.61 7.86 19.84
CA GLY A 40 15.30 9.08 20.16
C GLY A 40 16.54 9.32 19.32
N PRO A 41 16.99 10.56 19.27
CA PRO A 41 18.09 10.93 18.38
C PRO A 41 19.44 10.37 18.78
N ASN A 42 19.61 9.94 20.00
CA ASN A 42 20.90 9.42 20.48
C ASN A 42 20.82 7.96 20.91
N GLU A 43 19.80 7.28 20.51
CA GLU A 43 19.60 5.90 20.90
C GLU A 43 20.50 4.99 20.08
N LYS A 44 21.25 4.16 20.76
CA LYS A 44 22.09 3.17 20.09
C LYS A 44 21.29 2.06 19.43
N GLY A 45 19.98 2.09 19.56
CA GLY A 45 19.09 1.12 18.97
C GLY A 45 18.38 1.58 17.72
N GLU A 46 18.79 2.71 17.14
CA GLU A 46 18.18 3.15 15.90
C GLU A 46 18.38 2.13 14.79
N LYS A 47 17.27 1.74 14.19
CA LYS A 47 17.27 0.78 13.11
C LYS A 47 16.63 1.40 11.89
N ILE A 48 17.34 1.34 10.77
CA ILE A 48 16.75 1.74 9.50
C ILE A 48 16.36 0.48 8.75
N VAL A 49 15.07 0.35 8.46
CA VAL A 49 14.57 -0.78 7.68
C VAL A 49 14.00 -0.26 6.38
N THR A 50 14.15 -1.06 5.34
CA THR A 50 13.54 -0.76 4.05
C THR A 50 12.15 -1.39 4.04
N GLN A 51 11.15 -0.55 3.81
CA GLN A 51 9.76 -0.98 3.80
C GLN A 51 9.25 -0.94 2.37
N LYS A 52 8.58 -2.01 1.95
CA LYS A 52 7.93 -2.06 0.65
C LYS A 52 6.64 -1.25 0.70
N VAL A 53 6.41 -0.45 -0.32
CA VAL A 53 5.25 0.45 -0.36
C VAL A 53 4.38 0.10 -1.56
N ILE A 54 3.09 -0.05 -1.30
CA ILE A 54 2.09 -0.17 -2.35
C ILE A 54 1.39 1.17 -2.44
N MET A 55 1.48 1.82 -3.59
CA MET A 55 0.89 3.12 -3.83
C MET A 55 -0.32 2.95 -4.72
N VAL A 56 -1.49 3.25 -4.16
CA VAL A 56 -2.78 3.10 -4.84
C VAL A 56 -3.29 4.50 -5.20
N THR A 57 -3.54 4.73 -6.48
CA THR A 57 -4.07 6.00 -6.95
C THR A 57 -5.55 5.87 -7.27
N PHE A 58 -6.37 6.70 -6.63
CA PHE A 58 -7.80 6.73 -6.84
C PHE A 58 -8.19 7.88 -7.76
N ASP A 59 -9.12 7.60 -8.65
CA ASP A 59 -9.73 8.65 -9.49
C ASP A 59 -10.88 9.26 -8.69
N ASN A 60 -10.69 10.46 -8.20
CA ASN A 60 -11.69 11.17 -7.41
C ASN A 60 -12.35 12.31 -8.18
N VAL A 61 -12.16 12.36 -9.47
CA VAL A 61 -12.73 13.41 -10.32
C VAL A 61 -14.23 13.22 -10.44
N LYS A 62 -14.68 12.01 -10.72
CA LYS A 62 -16.09 11.70 -10.93
C LYS A 62 -16.85 11.40 -9.65
N ASN A 63 -16.21 10.73 -8.72
CA ASN A 63 -16.90 10.21 -7.54
C ASN A 63 -16.85 11.13 -6.33
N LYS A 64 -15.93 12.07 -6.31
CA LYS A 64 -15.81 13.10 -5.27
C LYS A 64 -15.89 12.57 -3.85
N LYS A 65 -15.21 11.46 -3.59
CA LYS A 65 -15.18 10.89 -2.25
C LYS A 65 -14.35 11.74 -1.31
N THR A 66 -14.74 11.75 -0.05
CA THR A 66 -13.96 12.42 0.99
C THR A 66 -12.68 11.64 1.28
N SER A 67 -11.71 12.31 1.89
CA SER A 67 -10.48 11.65 2.33
C SER A 67 -10.77 10.49 3.28
N GLY A 68 -11.78 10.65 4.13
CA GLY A 68 -12.20 9.59 5.03
C GLY A 68 -12.72 8.35 4.30
N GLU A 69 -13.51 8.57 3.24
CA GLU A 69 -14.02 7.47 2.43
C GLU A 69 -12.92 6.75 1.69
N LEU A 70 -11.95 7.50 1.16
CA LEU A 70 -10.80 6.89 0.49
C LEU A 70 -9.93 6.12 1.47
N ARG A 71 -9.80 6.63 2.69
CA ARG A 71 -9.06 5.92 3.74
C ARG A 71 -9.75 4.60 4.09
N GLU A 72 -11.09 4.60 4.15
CA GLU A 72 -11.84 3.38 4.38
C GLU A 72 -11.64 2.36 3.27
N SER A 73 -11.67 2.82 2.01
CA SER A 73 -11.40 1.94 0.87
C SER A 73 -10.00 1.34 0.97
N THR A 74 -9.02 2.15 1.36
CA THR A 74 -7.65 1.70 1.52
C THR A 74 -7.54 0.65 2.63
N ARG A 75 -8.27 0.85 3.73
CA ARG A 75 -8.29 -0.13 4.83
C ARG A 75 -8.87 -1.46 4.38
N LYS A 76 -9.92 -1.43 3.57
CA LYS A 76 -10.50 -2.66 3.04
C LYS A 76 -9.53 -3.40 2.15
N ILE A 77 -8.82 -2.66 1.31
CA ILE A 77 -7.77 -3.24 0.46
C ILE A 77 -6.70 -3.89 1.34
N ALA A 78 -6.23 -3.18 2.36
CA ALA A 78 -5.21 -3.69 3.27
C ALA A 78 -5.66 -4.99 3.94
N LYS A 79 -6.88 -5.00 4.46
CA LYS A 79 -7.43 -6.20 5.10
C LYS A 79 -7.48 -7.39 4.17
N THR A 80 -7.91 -7.16 2.94
CA THR A 80 -8.00 -8.23 1.97
C THR A 80 -6.62 -8.76 1.59
N LEU A 81 -5.66 -7.85 1.39
CA LEU A 81 -4.29 -8.26 1.09
C LEU A 81 -3.66 -9.04 2.24
N GLU A 82 -3.94 -8.64 3.47
CA GLU A 82 -3.48 -9.39 4.64
C GLU A 82 -4.03 -10.82 4.64
N GLY A 83 -5.30 -10.97 4.33
CA GLY A 83 -5.94 -12.28 4.28
C GLY A 83 -5.49 -13.15 3.13
N LEU A 84 -5.29 -12.57 1.95
CA LEU A 84 -4.96 -13.32 0.75
C LEU A 84 -3.47 -13.62 0.63
N PHE A 85 -2.62 -12.68 1.03
CA PHE A 85 -1.18 -12.77 0.80
C PHE A 85 -0.35 -12.83 2.07
N GLY A 86 -0.98 -12.76 3.23
CA GLY A 86 -0.26 -12.78 4.49
C GLY A 86 0.58 -11.54 4.75
N ILE A 87 0.20 -10.41 4.16
CA ILE A 87 0.91 -9.15 4.29
C ILE A 87 0.43 -8.41 5.54
N ASP A 88 1.35 -7.87 6.33
CA ASP A 88 1.00 -7.08 7.51
C ASP A 88 1.25 -5.60 7.26
N PHE A 89 0.20 -4.80 7.38
CA PHE A 89 0.28 -3.34 7.26
C PHE A 89 0.09 -2.61 8.59
N ARG A 90 -0.21 -3.33 9.66
CA ARG A 90 -0.64 -2.72 10.91
C ARG A 90 0.47 -2.27 11.82
N SER A 91 1.53 -3.04 11.88
CA SER A 91 2.61 -2.80 12.83
C SER A 91 3.51 -1.68 12.34
N TYR A 92 3.91 -0.82 13.25
CA TYR A 92 4.93 0.17 12.94
C TYR A 92 6.21 -0.56 12.53
N GLY A 93 6.74 -0.20 11.38
CA GLY A 93 7.92 -0.86 10.86
C GLY A 93 7.66 -2.22 10.23
N SER A 94 6.41 -2.54 9.93
CA SER A 94 6.10 -3.77 9.19
C SER A 94 6.79 -3.76 7.83
N GLU A 95 6.90 -4.93 7.23
CA GLU A 95 7.58 -5.08 5.94
C GLU A 95 6.90 -4.30 4.82
N TRP A 96 5.60 -4.08 4.94
CA TRP A 96 4.81 -3.43 3.90
C TRP A 96 4.08 -2.20 4.43
N ALA A 97 3.91 -1.21 3.56
CA ALA A 97 3.05 -0.06 3.83
C ALA A 97 2.13 0.16 2.64
N LEU A 98 0.93 0.59 2.93
CA LEU A 98 -0.06 0.92 1.90
C LEU A 98 -0.34 2.40 1.96
N LYS A 99 -0.16 3.09 0.84
CA LYS A 99 -0.43 4.52 0.73
C LYS A 99 -1.41 4.75 -0.39
N PHE A 100 -2.22 5.78 -0.25
CA PHE A 100 -3.14 6.15 -1.31
C PHE A 100 -2.92 7.59 -1.75
N TYR A 101 -3.19 7.82 -3.01
CA TYR A 101 -3.18 9.13 -3.63
C TYR A 101 -4.51 9.33 -4.34
N GLN A 102 -4.89 10.57 -4.56
CA GLN A 102 -6.13 10.84 -5.26
C GLN A 102 -5.93 11.90 -6.33
N ILE A 103 -6.57 11.69 -7.46
CA ILE A 103 -6.65 12.67 -8.51
C ILE A 103 -7.93 13.45 -8.26
N LYS A 104 -7.82 14.74 -7.96
CA LYS A 104 -8.95 15.57 -7.58
C LYS A 104 -9.57 16.37 -8.71
N LYS A 105 -8.85 16.63 -9.75
CA LYS A 105 -9.38 17.31 -10.92
C LYS A 105 -8.65 16.87 -12.17
N GLU A 106 -9.30 17.07 -13.30
CA GLU A 106 -8.73 16.69 -14.54
C GLU A 106 -7.44 17.46 -14.81
N GLN A 107 -6.44 16.73 -15.20
CA GLN A 107 -5.17 17.28 -15.62
C GLN A 107 -5.22 17.36 -17.15
N LEU A 108 -5.47 18.53 -17.62
CA LEU A 108 -5.53 18.75 -19.06
C LEU A 108 -4.22 19.32 -19.57
#